data_27ca8a789c1547661eb694bc9c919ebf
#
_entry.id   27ca8a789c1547661eb694bc9c919ebf
#
_cell.length_a   1.000
_cell.length_b   1.000
_cell.length_c   1.000
_cell.angle_alpha   90.00
_cell.angle_beta   90.00
_cell.angle_gamma   90.00
#
_symmetry.space_group_name_H-M   'P 1'
#
loop_
_entity.id
_entity.type
_entity.pdbx_description
1 polymer ?
#
loop_
_entity_poly.entity_id
_entity_poly.type
_entity_poly.pdbx_seq_one_letter_code
_entity_poly.pdbx_strand_id
1 'polypeptide(L)'
;MHHVAGLMASEIDRSSVDSVHELLSDREFQVLLGIAGGMKVKEIAEKLSISRSTVRTYHERILRKMNMRNDAELTYHAVKKNLVE
;
A
#
# COMPACT_ATOMS: atom_id res chain seq x y z
N MET A 1 -11.73 -16.50 -23.61
CA MET A 1 -11.66 -16.08 -23.63
C MET A 1 -11.30 -15.78 -23.52
N HIS A 2 -10.65 -16.19 -23.47
CA HIS A 2 -10.54 -15.77 -23.34
C HIS A 2 -10.13 -15.40 -23.48
N HIS A 3 -9.80 -15.90 -23.83
CA HIS A 3 -9.59 -15.32 -24.05
C HIS A 3 -9.77 -14.85 -24.23
N VAL A 4 -9.58 -15.68 -25.75
CA VAL A 4 -9.46 -14.66 -25.35
C VAL A 4 -10.04 -14.46 -24.17
N ALA A 5 -10.41 -15.00 -23.87
CA ALA A 5 -10.78 -14.89 -22.52
C ALA A 5 -9.59 -15.04 -21.60
N GLY A 6 -8.73 -15.94 -21.93
CA GLY A 6 -7.51 -16.12 -21.14
C GLY A 6 -6.62 -14.91 -21.17
N LEU A 7 -6.52 -14.31 -22.30
CA LEU A 7 -5.71 -13.11 -22.45
C LEU A 7 -6.25 -11.96 -21.62
N MET A 8 -7.55 -11.83 -21.58
CA MET A 8 -8.17 -10.78 -20.79
C MET A 8 -7.94 -11.02 -19.30
N ALA A 9 -7.96 -12.26 -18.88
CA ALA A 9 -7.67 -12.58 -17.49
C ALA A 9 -6.27 -12.15 -17.11
N SER A 10 -5.32 -12.34 -17.99
CA SER A 10 -3.95 -11.91 -17.74
C SER A 10 -3.86 -10.41 -17.54
N GLU A 11 -4.57 -9.65 -18.35
CA GLU A 11 -4.55 -8.20 -18.23
C GLU A 11 -5.18 -7.75 -16.92
N ILE A 12 -6.27 -8.39 -16.51
CA ILE A 12 -6.93 -8.07 -15.27
C ILE A 12 -5.99 -8.36 -14.10
N ASP A 13 -5.33 -9.51 -14.13
CA ASP A 13 -4.40 -9.88 -13.07
C ASP A 13 -3.27 -8.87 -12.96
N ARG A 14 -2.75 -8.41 -14.09
CA ARG A 14 -1.68 -7.44 -14.08
C ARG A 14 -2.14 -6.12 -13.48
N SER A 15 -3.34 -5.67 -13.80
CA SER A 15 -3.90 -4.47 -13.22
C SER A 15 -4.03 -4.59 -11.71
N SER A 16 -4.50 -5.75 -11.23
CA SER A 16 -4.64 -5.97 -9.80
C SER A 16 -3.30 -5.89 -9.08
N VAL A 17 -2.26 -6.49 -9.68
CA VAL A 17 -0.92 -6.43 -9.10
C VAL A 17 -0.42 -4.98 -9.05
N ASP A 18 -0.66 -4.24 -10.13
CA ASP A 18 -0.19 -2.86 -10.21
C ASP A 18 -0.91 -1.92 -9.25
N SER A 19 -2.12 -2.26 -8.84
CA SER A 19 -2.93 -1.42 -7.96
C SER A 19 -3.21 -2.12 -6.64
N VAL A 20 -2.23 -2.86 -6.14
CA VAL A 20 -2.40 -3.66 -4.92
C VAL A 20 -2.73 -2.80 -3.70
N HIS A 21 -2.32 -1.52 -3.73
CA HIS A 21 -2.66 -0.61 -2.63
C HIS A 21 -4.17 -0.41 -2.49
N GLU A 22 -4.96 -0.73 -3.50
CA GLU A 22 -6.41 -0.62 -3.41
C GLU A 22 -7.02 -1.67 -2.48
N LEU A 23 -6.24 -2.65 -2.07
CA LEU A 23 -6.70 -3.63 -1.07
C LEU A 23 -6.71 -3.06 0.34
N LEU A 24 -6.15 -1.87 0.53
CA LEU A 24 -6.04 -1.26 1.84
C LEU A 24 -7.31 -0.52 2.22
N SER A 25 -7.60 -0.50 3.53
CA SER A 25 -8.65 0.38 4.04
C SER A 25 -8.17 1.83 3.96
N ASP A 26 -9.09 2.77 4.18
CA ASP A 26 -8.74 4.19 4.16
C ASP A 26 -7.64 4.52 5.16
N ARG A 27 -7.74 3.99 6.38
CA ARG A 27 -6.72 4.23 7.40
C ARG A 27 -5.39 3.62 7.03
N GLU A 28 -5.42 2.38 6.53
CA GLU A 28 -4.19 1.73 6.09
C GLU A 28 -3.54 2.53 4.96
N PHE A 29 -4.35 3.03 4.03
CA PHE A 29 -3.82 3.81 2.93
C PHE A 29 -3.17 5.11 3.44
N GLN A 30 -3.80 5.78 4.43
CA GLN A 30 -3.21 6.97 5.01
C GLN A 30 -1.87 6.68 5.68
N VAL A 31 -1.77 5.53 6.35
CA VAL A 31 -0.50 5.12 6.97
C VAL A 31 0.54 4.84 5.87
N LEU A 32 0.14 4.18 4.80
CA LEU A 32 1.04 3.94 3.67
C LEU A 32 1.62 5.25 3.13
N LEU A 33 0.76 6.24 2.93
CA LEU A 33 1.22 7.54 2.43
C LEU A 33 2.21 8.20 3.39
N GLY A 34 1.99 8.05 4.69
CA GLY A 34 2.92 8.59 5.68
C GLY A 34 4.27 7.91 5.62
N ILE A 35 4.27 6.58 5.55
CA ILE A 35 5.50 5.81 5.47
C ILE A 35 6.27 6.17 4.21
N ALA A 36 5.60 6.17 3.08
CA ALA A 36 6.23 6.45 1.80
C ALA A 36 6.72 7.89 1.71
N GLY A 37 6.07 8.81 2.45
CA GLY A 37 6.49 10.20 2.50
C GLY A 37 7.63 10.46 3.47
N GLY A 38 8.13 9.42 4.14
CA GLY A 38 9.27 9.57 5.05
C GLY A 38 8.90 9.96 6.47
N MET A 39 7.63 9.87 6.82
CA MET A 39 7.19 10.21 8.17
C MET A 39 7.55 9.10 9.16
N LYS A 40 7.91 9.50 10.37
CA LYS A 40 8.17 8.54 11.44
C LYS A 40 6.86 8.07 12.05
N VAL A 41 6.90 6.90 12.70
CA VAL A 41 5.72 6.34 13.35
C VAL A 41 5.05 7.37 14.27
N LYS A 42 5.86 8.09 15.06
CA LYS A 42 5.35 9.11 15.97
C LYS A 42 4.56 10.17 15.20
N GLU A 43 5.09 10.60 14.08
CA GLU A 43 4.45 11.66 13.28
C GLU A 43 3.15 11.19 12.67
N ILE A 44 3.13 9.96 12.18
CA ILE A 44 1.91 9.37 11.61
C ILE A 44 0.84 9.25 12.70
N ALA A 45 1.26 8.77 13.88
CA ALA A 45 0.33 8.59 14.99
C ALA A 45 -0.31 9.93 15.39
N GLU A 46 0.49 10.99 15.45
CA GLU A 46 -0.01 12.30 15.79
C GLU A 46 -0.96 12.84 14.72
N LYS A 47 -0.57 12.68 13.46
CA LYS A 47 -1.37 13.19 12.37
C LYS A 47 -2.74 12.52 12.29
N LEU A 48 -2.78 11.22 12.57
CA LEU A 48 -4.03 10.45 12.46
C LEU A 48 -4.75 10.34 13.80
N SER A 49 -4.18 10.88 14.87
CA SER A 49 -4.77 10.82 16.23
C SER A 49 -4.97 9.38 16.68
N ILE A 50 -3.97 8.55 16.48
CA ILE A 50 -3.98 7.15 16.93
C ILE A 50 -2.67 6.87 17.65
N SER A 51 -2.60 5.73 18.32
CA SER A 51 -1.40 5.36 19.07
C SER A 51 -0.31 4.86 18.13
N ARG A 52 0.94 4.90 18.61
CA ARG A 52 2.05 4.36 17.84
C ARG A 52 1.89 2.86 17.59
N SER A 53 1.37 2.14 18.60
CA SER A 53 1.16 0.71 18.41
C SER A 53 0.11 0.44 17.34
N THR A 54 -0.91 1.30 17.23
CA THR A 54 -1.90 1.17 16.16
C THR A 54 -1.27 1.40 14.80
N VAL A 55 -0.37 2.40 14.69
CA VAL A 55 0.36 2.65 13.44
C VAL A 55 1.16 1.40 13.06
N ARG A 56 1.85 0.79 14.02
CA ARG A 56 2.63 -0.41 13.74
C ARG A 56 1.75 -1.58 13.28
N THR A 57 0.58 -1.71 13.88
CA THR A 57 -0.36 -2.75 13.47
C THR A 57 -0.79 -2.52 12.03
N TYR A 58 -1.12 -1.30 11.67
CA TYR A 58 -1.46 -0.96 10.28
C TYR A 58 -0.30 -1.23 9.34
N HIS A 59 0.91 -0.87 9.79
CA HIS A 59 2.12 -1.08 8.99
C HIS A 59 2.30 -2.55 8.64
N GLU A 60 2.14 -3.43 9.62
CA GLU A 60 2.25 -4.86 9.39
C GLU A 60 1.17 -5.36 8.44
N ARG A 61 -0.05 -4.87 8.61
CA ARG A 61 -1.15 -5.27 7.73
C ARG A 61 -0.91 -4.83 6.29
N ILE A 62 -0.37 -3.62 6.12
CA ILE A 62 -0.06 -3.08 4.80
C ILE A 62 0.94 -3.99 4.10
N LEU A 63 2.04 -4.32 4.78
CA LEU A 63 3.07 -5.18 4.20
C LEU A 63 2.48 -6.53 3.80
N ARG A 64 1.63 -7.11 4.65
CA ARG A 64 1.01 -8.38 4.38
C ARG A 64 0.04 -8.30 3.21
N LYS A 65 -0.84 -7.31 3.22
CA LYS A 65 -1.85 -7.17 2.17
C LYS A 65 -1.22 -6.90 0.82
N MET A 66 -0.15 -6.12 0.79
CA MET A 66 0.53 -5.78 -0.45
C MET A 66 1.61 -6.79 -0.81
N ASN A 67 1.80 -7.80 0.02
CA ASN A 67 2.81 -8.85 -0.18
C ASN A 67 4.20 -8.27 -0.38
N MET A 68 4.56 -7.34 0.50
CA MET A 68 5.86 -6.66 0.46
C MET A 68 6.63 -6.97 1.72
N ARG A 69 7.96 -6.89 1.62
CA ARG A 69 8.85 -7.31 2.70
C ARG A 69 9.35 -6.18 3.57
N ASN A 70 9.39 -4.96 3.02
CA ASN A 70 9.98 -3.85 3.77
C ASN A 70 9.43 -2.53 3.25
N ASP A 71 9.82 -1.46 3.94
CA ASP A 71 9.32 -0.12 3.62
C ASP A 71 9.85 0.40 2.28
N ALA A 72 11.02 -0.06 1.87
CA ALA A 72 11.56 0.37 0.59
C ALA A 72 10.64 -0.06 -0.56
N GLU A 73 10.09 -1.27 -0.45
CA GLU A 73 9.14 -1.74 -1.47
C GLU A 73 7.85 -0.93 -1.45
N LEU A 74 7.38 -0.57 -0.26
CA LEU A 74 6.20 0.28 -0.14
C LEU A 74 6.44 1.65 -0.78
N THR A 75 7.58 2.25 -0.49
CA THR A 75 7.93 3.56 -1.02
C THR A 75 8.05 3.51 -2.53
N TYR A 76 8.72 2.48 -3.05
CA TYR A 76 8.88 2.31 -4.49
C TYR A 76 7.50 2.23 -5.17
N HIS A 77 6.60 1.43 -4.60
CA HIS A 77 5.25 1.31 -5.15
C HIS A 77 4.53 2.66 -5.15
N ALA A 78 4.61 3.38 -4.04
CA ALA A 78 3.91 4.66 -3.92
C ALA A 78 4.43 5.68 -4.91
N VAL A 79 5.75 5.73 -5.11
CA VAL A 79 6.35 6.65 -6.07
C VAL A 79 5.95 6.26 -7.49
N LYS A 80 6.04 4.98 -7.81
CA LYS A 80 5.73 4.48 -9.14
C LYS A 80 4.27 4.76 -9.52
N LYS A 81 3.37 4.69 -8.54
CA LYS A 81 1.95 4.93 -8.77
C LYS A 81 1.53 6.37 -8.54
N ASN A 82 2.49 7.27 -8.33
CA ASN A 82 2.24 8.70 -8.11
C ASN A 82 1.36 8.96 -6.89
N LEU A 83 1.47 8.13 -5.87
CA LEU A 83 0.75 8.32 -4.62
C LEU A 83 1.45 9.35 -3.74
N VAL A 84 2.76 9.47 -3.87
CA VAL A 84 3.58 10.47 -3.19
C VAL A 84 4.62 10.98 -4.18
N GLU A 85 5.22 12.11 -3.82
CA GLU A 85 6.32 12.68 -4.62
C GLU A 85 7.68 12.10 -4.23
#